data_812f0dc11fb30da1377184080046023a
#
_entry.id   812f0dc11fb30da1377184080046023a
#
_cell.length_a   1.000
_cell.length_b   1.000
_cell.length_c   1.000
_cell.angle_alpha   90.00
_cell.angle_beta   90.00
_cell.angle_gamma   90.00
#
_symmetry.space_group_name_H-M   'P 1'
#
loop_
_entity.id
_entity.type
_entity.pdbx_description
1 polymer ?
#
loop_
_entity_poly.entity_id
_entity_poly.type
_entity_poly.pdbx_seq_one_letter_code
_entity_poly.pdbx_strand_id
1 'polypeptide(L)'
;MGVKRSLQSGGTVLSVLANVLIVLSTATNYWSRNSEGHSGLWQECKLGVCNSIPCETMLAMTGACMVLAAGSGFVGMSMGLCILCHRGDSQRGRATSITFFLSGLLLLIALIGYSVKNAWKSDLFFSWSYFSGWLALPFSILTGFCFLLADMIVQGTDAISGFPVCL
;
A
#
# COMPACT_ATOMS: atom_id res chain seq x y z
N MET A 1 -21.12 -15.27 10.04
CA MET A 1 -20.31 -14.55 11.02
C MET A 1 -18.83 -14.82 10.86
N GLY A 2 -18.42 -16.07 10.82
CA GLY A 2 -17.00 -16.42 10.79
C GLY A 2 -16.25 -15.91 9.56
N VAL A 3 -16.82 -16.06 8.38
CA VAL A 3 -16.15 -15.68 7.12
C VAL A 3 -15.93 -14.19 7.02
N LYS A 4 -16.97 -13.41 7.31
CA LYS A 4 -16.85 -11.93 7.28
C LYS A 4 -15.79 -11.44 8.27
N ARG A 5 -15.85 -11.90 9.51
CA ARG A 5 -14.91 -11.49 10.55
C ARG A 5 -13.49 -11.96 10.23
N SER A 6 -13.36 -13.16 9.69
CA SER A 6 -12.08 -13.69 9.25
C SER A 6 -11.48 -12.83 8.12
N LEU A 7 -12.28 -12.42 7.14
CA LEU A 7 -11.84 -11.54 6.06
C LEU A 7 -11.39 -10.18 6.59
N GLN A 8 -12.15 -9.58 7.49
CA GLN A 8 -11.81 -8.28 8.09
C GLN A 8 -10.53 -8.38 8.93
N SER A 9 -10.40 -9.44 9.72
CA SER A 9 -9.21 -9.67 10.54
C SER A 9 -7.99 -9.92 9.65
N GLY A 10 -8.12 -10.81 8.68
CA GLY A 10 -7.04 -11.10 7.72
C GLY A 10 -6.64 -9.87 6.92
N GLY A 11 -7.63 -9.08 6.47
CA GLY A 11 -7.39 -7.83 5.78
C GLY A 11 -6.63 -6.83 6.65
N THR A 12 -6.97 -6.74 7.93
CA THR A 12 -6.27 -5.85 8.86
C THR A 12 -4.82 -6.27 9.05
N VAL A 13 -4.56 -7.57 9.21
CA VAL A 13 -3.18 -8.08 9.31
C VAL A 13 -2.40 -7.78 8.04
N LEU A 14 -2.99 -8.04 6.88
CA LEU A 14 -2.35 -7.72 5.59
C LEU A 14 -2.08 -6.23 5.44
N SER A 15 -2.99 -5.37 5.94
CA SER A 15 -2.80 -3.92 5.88
C SER A 15 -1.62 -3.46 6.73
N VAL A 16 -1.43 -4.05 7.91
CA VAL A 16 -0.27 -3.76 8.75
C VAL A 16 1.02 -4.14 8.02
N LEU A 17 1.06 -5.33 7.43
CA LEU A 17 2.23 -5.78 6.67
C LEU A 17 2.50 -4.86 5.47
N ALA A 18 1.47 -4.51 4.73
CA ALA A 18 1.60 -3.59 3.59
C ALA A 18 2.13 -2.24 4.02
N ASN A 19 1.60 -1.67 5.10
CA ASN A 19 2.04 -0.36 5.60
C ASN A 19 3.47 -0.39 6.09
N VAL A 20 3.87 -1.44 6.80
CA VAL A 20 5.26 -1.60 7.23
C VAL A 20 6.19 -1.62 6.02
N LEU A 21 5.84 -2.39 4.99
CA LEU A 21 6.64 -2.47 3.77
C LEU A 21 6.70 -1.14 3.02
N ILE A 22 5.58 -0.41 2.93
CA ILE A 22 5.55 0.91 2.28
C ILE A 22 6.44 1.90 3.04
N VAL A 23 6.34 1.93 4.36
CA VAL A 23 7.16 2.82 5.19
C VAL A 23 8.64 2.48 5.05
N LEU A 24 8.99 1.20 5.12
CA LEU A 24 10.37 0.76 4.91
C LEU A 24 10.88 1.18 3.54
N SER A 25 10.08 0.96 2.51
CA SER A 25 10.43 1.34 1.14
C SER A 25 10.61 2.86 1.00
N THR A 26 9.70 3.62 1.59
CA THR A 26 9.71 5.09 1.47
C THR A 26 10.84 5.73 2.27
N ALA A 27 11.10 5.23 3.47
CA ALA A 27 12.04 5.86 4.41
C ALA A 27 13.50 5.46 4.19
N THR A 28 13.74 4.34 3.53
CA THR A 28 15.12 3.83 3.37
C THR A 28 15.73 4.26 2.04
N ASN A 29 17.06 4.36 2.01
CA ASN A 29 17.83 4.87 0.87
C ASN A 29 18.46 3.75 0.04
N TYR A 30 17.76 2.63 -0.09
CA TYR A 30 18.26 1.46 -0.80
C TYR A 30 17.36 1.04 -1.97
N TRP A 31 16.86 2.02 -2.72
CA TRP A 31 16.07 1.75 -3.92
C TRP A 31 16.93 1.24 -5.06
N SER A 32 18.11 1.83 -5.18
CA SER A 32 19.06 1.41 -6.20
C SER A 32 20.47 1.36 -5.62
N ARG A 33 21.30 0.55 -6.23
CA ARG A 33 22.66 0.31 -5.80
C ARG A 33 23.60 0.29 -6.99
N ASN A 34 24.74 0.93 -6.86
CA ASN A 34 25.79 0.88 -7.87
C ASN A 34 27.14 0.61 -7.20
N SER A 35 28.21 0.59 -8.00
CA SER A 35 29.57 0.33 -7.49
C SER A 35 30.06 1.39 -6.53
N GLU A 36 29.54 2.60 -6.58
CA GLU A 36 29.96 3.73 -5.75
C GLU A 36 29.14 3.89 -4.47
N GLY A 37 27.94 3.31 -4.41
CA GLY A 37 27.06 3.45 -3.27
C GLY A 37 25.63 3.06 -3.56
N HIS A 38 24.72 3.71 -2.87
CA HIS A 38 23.29 3.45 -3.01
C HIS A 38 22.49 4.76 -3.03
N SER A 39 21.30 4.70 -3.56
CA SER A 39 20.39 5.85 -3.57
C SER A 39 18.96 5.41 -3.30
N GLY A 40 18.21 6.29 -2.67
CA GLY A 40 16.79 6.12 -2.40
C GLY A 40 15.97 7.24 -3.03
N LEU A 41 14.83 7.52 -2.44
CA LEU A 41 13.94 8.59 -2.90
C LEU A 41 14.41 9.97 -2.45
N TRP A 42 15.10 10.04 -1.31
CA TRP A 42 15.43 11.31 -0.64
C TRP A 42 16.91 11.61 -0.62
N GLN A 43 17.73 10.59 -0.53
CA GLN A 43 19.18 10.75 -0.36
C GLN A 43 19.94 9.80 -1.29
N GLU A 44 21.11 10.25 -1.71
CA GLU A 44 22.05 9.46 -2.46
C GLU A 44 23.34 9.39 -1.68
N CYS A 45 23.83 8.18 -1.44
CA CYS A 45 25.07 7.95 -0.72
C CYS A 45 26.13 7.40 -1.66
N LYS A 46 27.22 8.17 -1.84
CA LYS A 46 28.36 7.79 -2.67
C LYS A 46 29.64 7.92 -1.87
N LEU A 47 30.46 6.89 -1.90
CA LEU A 47 31.78 6.87 -1.24
C LEU A 47 31.71 7.25 0.24
N GLY A 48 30.66 6.81 0.92
CA GLY A 48 30.44 7.06 2.34
C GLY A 48 29.86 8.43 2.68
N VAL A 49 29.56 9.26 1.68
CA VAL A 49 28.96 10.58 1.89
C VAL A 49 27.52 10.55 1.36
N CYS A 50 26.58 10.90 2.23
CA CYS A 50 25.16 10.95 1.88
C CYS A 50 24.72 12.39 1.70
N ASN A 51 24.13 12.68 0.53
CA ASN A 51 23.63 14.00 0.18
C ASN A 51 22.16 13.90 -0.23
N SER A 52 21.42 14.98 0.00
CA SER A 52 20.04 15.06 -0.48
C SER A 52 20.04 15.07 -2.01
N ILE A 53 19.11 14.33 -2.60
CA ILE A 53 18.97 14.28 -4.06
C ILE A 53 18.40 15.60 -4.55
N PRO A 54 18.97 16.20 -5.62
CA PRO A 54 18.39 17.40 -6.23
C PRO A 54 16.97 17.15 -6.69
N CYS A 55 16.12 18.16 -6.64
CA CYS A 55 14.71 18.03 -6.99
C CYS A 55 14.58 17.71 -8.48
N GLU A 56 14.30 16.46 -8.79
CA GLU A 56 14.07 15.96 -10.13
C GLU A 56 12.60 15.56 -10.25
N THR A 57 11.95 15.94 -11.35
CA THR A 57 10.49 15.77 -11.50
C THR A 57 10.03 14.33 -11.32
N MET A 58 10.69 13.39 -11.97
CA MET A 58 10.29 11.97 -11.89
C MET A 58 10.48 11.40 -10.49
N LEU A 59 11.60 11.73 -9.86
CA LEU A 59 11.89 11.25 -8.51
C LEU A 59 10.97 11.92 -7.48
N ALA A 60 10.67 13.19 -7.65
CA ALA A 60 9.73 13.91 -6.79
C ALA A 60 8.32 13.32 -6.91
N MET A 61 7.88 12.98 -8.12
CA MET A 61 6.59 12.30 -8.34
C MET A 61 6.56 10.94 -7.66
N THR A 62 7.62 10.15 -7.79
CA THR A 62 7.72 8.85 -7.14
C THR A 62 7.62 9.00 -5.63
N GLY A 63 8.39 9.93 -5.06
CA GLY A 63 8.37 10.20 -3.63
C GLY A 63 7.01 10.66 -3.13
N ALA A 64 6.37 11.57 -3.87
CA ALA A 64 5.03 12.06 -3.53
C ALA A 64 4.00 10.92 -3.57
N CYS A 65 4.04 10.09 -4.62
CA CYS A 65 3.13 8.93 -4.73
C CYS A 65 3.36 7.94 -3.60
N MET A 66 4.60 7.69 -3.21
CA MET A 66 4.92 6.78 -2.09
C MET A 66 4.40 7.33 -0.76
N VAL A 67 4.55 8.62 -0.50
CA VAL A 67 4.05 9.27 0.72
C VAL A 67 2.52 9.22 0.74
N LEU A 68 1.87 9.52 -0.38
CA LEU A 68 0.41 9.46 -0.49
C LEU A 68 -0.08 8.03 -0.33
N ALA A 69 0.63 7.04 -0.88
CA ALA A 69 0.30 5.63 -0.70
C ALA A 69 0.39 5.23 0.77
N ALA A 70 1.44 5.65 1.46
CA ALA A 70 1.60 5.40 2.90
C ALA A 70 0.47 6.05 3.70
N GLY A 71 0.15 7.30 3.41
CA GLY A 71 -0.94 8.02 4.08
C GLY A 71 -2.29 7.36 3.85
N SER A 72 -2.59 6.99 2.61
CA SER A 72 -3.81 6.27 2.26
C SER A 72 -3.87 4.92 2.97
N GLY A 73 -2.74 4.22 3.03
CA GLY A 73 -2.64 2.95 3.75
C GLY A 73 -2.92 3.08 5.24
N PHE A 74 -2.38 4.12 5.87
CA PHE A 74 -2.66 4.39 7.30
C PHE A 74 -4.12 4.72 7.54
N VAL A 75 -4.73 5.54 6.68
CA VAL A 75 -6.16 5.86 6.76
C VAL A 75 -6.98 4.58 6.62
N GLY A 76 -6.69 3.76 5.62
CA GLY A 76 -7.37 2.50 5.41
C GLY A 76 -7.20 1.53 6.59
N MET A 77 -6.01 1.44 7.15
CA MET A 77 -5.73 0.60 8.31
C MET A 77 -6.54 1.08 9.54
N SER A 78 -6.58 2.38 9.77
CA SER A 78 -7.37 2.95 10.86
C SER A 78 -8.85 2.65 10.70
N MET A 79 -9.37 2.80 9.48
CA MET A 79 -10.77 2.46 9.17
C MET A 79 -11.03 0.98 9.36
N GLY A 80 -10.10 0.12 8.95
CA GLY A 80 -10.21 -1.33 9.15
C GLY A 80 -10.24 -1.71 10.62
N LEU A 81 -9.40 -1.09 11.43
CA LEU A 81 -9.40 -1.30 12.89
C LEU A 81 -10.71 -0.84 13.51
N CYS A 82 -11.25 0.30 13.06
CA CYS A 82 -12.56 0.77 13.53
C CYS A 82 -13.67 -0.22 13.20
N ILE A 83 -13.64 -0.83 12.01
CA ILE A 83 -14.61 -1.85 11.62
C ILE A 83 -14.52 -3.08 12.52
N LEU A 84 -13.31 -3.50 12.87
CA LEU A 84 -13.12 -4.63 13.78
C LEU A 84 -13.60 -4.33 15.20
N CYS A 85 -13.39 -3.10 15.67
CA CYS A 85 -13.77 -2.70 17.02
C CYS A 85 -15.25 -2.36 17.13
N HIS A 86 -15.86 -1.83 16.06
CA HIS A 86 -17.26 -1.42 16.03
C HIS A 86 -18.02 -2.25 15.01
N ARG A 87 -19.03 -2.97 15.48
CA ARG A 87 -19.85 -3.81 14.62
C ARG A 87 -20.90 -3.00 13.87
N GLY A 88 -21.10 -3.31 12.61
CA GLY A 88 -22.35 -3.02 11.93
C GLY A 88 -22.40 -1.83 10.98
N ASP A 89 -21.28 -1.27 10.54
CA ASP A 89 -21.31 -0.20 9.56
C ASP A 89 -20.77 -0.68 8.21
N SER A 90 -21.67 -0.99 7.29
CA SER A 90 -21.31 -1.55 5.98
C SER A 90 -20.67 -0.53 5.04
N GLN A 91 -20.98 0.75 5.18
CA GLN A 91 -20.42 1.79 4.31
C GLN A 91 -18.92 1.97 4.52
N ARG A 92 -18.45 1.76 5.74
CA ARG A 92 -17.02 1.86 6.06
C ARG A 92 -16.20 0.77 5.38
N GLY A 93 -16.76 -0.42 5.19
CA GLY A 93 -16.08 -1.51 4.50
C GLY A 93 -15.76 -1.15 3.06
N ARG A 94 -16.71 -0.56 2.34
CA ARG A 94 -16.49 -0.11 0.97
C ARG A 94 -15.46 1.02 0.90
N ALA A 95 -15.56 2.01 1.78
CA ALA A 95 -14.62 3.12 1.84
C ALA A 95 -13.20 2.63 2.15
N THR A 96 -13.07 1.69 3.07
CA THR A 96 -11.78 1.07 3.42
C THR A 96 -11.19 0.36 2.22
N SER A 97 -12.00 -0.42 1.50
CA SER A 97 -11.57 -1.12 0.29
C SER A 97 -11.06 -0.16 -0.78
N ILE A 98 -11.82 0.90 -1.05
CA ILE A 98 -11.45 1.93 -2.03
C ILE A 98 -10.12 2.59 -1.62
N THR A 99 -9.94 2.88 -0.34
CA THR A 99 -8.72 3.49 0.19
C THR A 99 -7.49 2.60 -0.05
N PHE A 100 -7.62 1.30 0.15
CA PHE A 100 -6.52 0.36 -0.11
C PHE A 100 -6.24 0.19 -1.61
N PHE A 101 -7.25 0.20 -2.45
CA PHE A 101 -7.05 0.17 -3.90
C PHE A 101 -6.36 1.46 -4.37
N LEU A 102 -6.73 2.61 -3.81
CA LEU A 102 -6.05 3.88 -4.10
C LEU A 102 -4.59 3.83 -3.69
N SER A 103 -4.30 3.31 -2.50
CA SER A 103 -2.93 3.13 -2.03
C SER A 103 -2.13 2.23 -2.98
N GLY A 104 -2.73 1.11 -3.40
CA GLY A 104 -2.11 0.19 -4.36
C GLY A 104 -1.84 0.85 -5.71
N LEU A 105 -2.79 1.64 -6.20
CA LEU A 105 -2.63 2.36 -7.47
C LEU A 105 -1.50 3.40 -7.39
N LEU A 106 -1.45 4.19 -6.32
CA LEU A 106 -0.38 5.15 -6.11
C LEU A 106 0.99 4.46 -6.02
N LEU A 107 1.03 3.34 -5.32
CA LEU A 107 2.23 2.53 -5.19
C LEU A 107 2.69 2.00 -6.55
N LEU A 108 1.76 1.51 -7.35
CA LEU A 108 2.05 1.01 -8.71
C LEU A 108 2.60 2.12 -9.60
N ILE A 109 1.98 3.30 -9.58
CA ILE A 109 2.43 4.45 -10.36
C ILE A 109 3.86 4.83 -9.95
N ALA A 110 4.13 4.89 -8.66
CA ALA A 110 5.45 5.21 -8.14
C ALA A 110 6.50 4.20 -8.60
N LEU A 111 6.21 2.92 -8.46
CA LEU A 111 7.15 1.84 -8.81
C LEU A 111 7.41 1.80 -10.31
N ILE A 112 6.38 1.94 -11.14
CA ILE A 112 6.53 1.95 -12.59
C ILE A 112 7.34 3.18 -13.01
N GLY A 113 7.02 4.35 -12.48
CA GLY A 113 7.75 5.58 -12.79
C GLY A 113 9.23 5.48 -12.45
N TYR A 114 9.54 4.94 -11.29
CA TYR A 114 10.93 4.72 -10.88
C TYR A 114 11.63 3.71 -11.79
N SER A 115 10.96 2.63 -12.12
CA SER A 115 11.51 1.59 -12.99
C SER A 115 11.81 2.13 -14.39
N VAL A 116 10.89 2.91 -14.96
CA VAL A 116 11.07 3.50 -16.28
C VAL A 116 12.24 4.49 -16.28
N LYS A 117 12.33 5.32 -15.24
CA LYS A 117 13.43 6.28 -15.11
C LYS A 117 14.79 5.61 -15.11
N ASN A 118 14.90 4.45 -14.45
CA ASN A 118 16.18 3.76 -14.26
C ASN A 118 16.40 2.60 -15.22
N ALA A 119 15.48 2.35 -16.15
CA ALA A 119 15.56 1.21 -17.08
C ALA A 119 16.77 1.29 -18.00
N TRP A 120 17.23 2.49 -18.30
CA TRP A 120 18.33 2.75 -19.25
C TRP A 120 19.72 2.74 -18.61
N LYS A 121 19.78 2.64 -17.28
CA LYS A 121 21.05 2.65 -16.56
C LYS A 121 21.56 1.22 -16.39
N SER A 122 22.66 0.91 -17.08
CA SER A 122 23.23 -0.44 -17.07
C SER A 122 23.97 -0.78 -15.78
N ASP A 123 24.51 0.23 -15.10
CA ASP A 123 25.33 0.03 -13.90
C ASP A 123 24.53 0.06 -12.60
N LEU A 124 23.21 0.14 -12.69
CA LEU A 124 22.35 0.32 -11.55
C LEU A 124 21.59 -0.97 -11.27
N PHE A 125 21.64 -1.42 -10.02
CA PHE A 125 20.88 -2.58 -9.57
C PHE A 125 19.81 -2.13 -8.61
N PHE A 126 18.61 -2.68 -8.74
CA PHE A 126 17.53 -2.43 -7.79
C PHE A 126 17.82 -3.15 -6.48
N SER A 127 17.59 -2.46 -5.37
CA SER A 127 17.90 -2.96 -4.04
C SER A 127 16.62 -3.33 -3.28
N TRP A 128 16.81 -3.76 -2.03
CA TRP A 128 15.72 -4.33 -1.22
C TRP A 128 14.57 -3.35 -0.94
N SER A 129 14.84 -2.04 -0.84
CA SER A 129 13.77 -1.05 -0.64
C SER A 129 12.80 -1.02 -1.80
N TYR A 130 13.32 -1.11 -3.03
CA TYR A 130 12.51 -1.19 -4.25
C TYR A 130 11.65 -2.46 -4.25
N PHE A 131 12.24 -3.59 -3.92
CA PHE A 131 11.51 -4.85 -3.85
C PHE A 131 10.50 -4.88 -2.72
N SER A 132 10.77 -4.19 -1.60
CA SER A 132 9.80 -4.02 -0.52
C SER A 132 8.54 -3.29 -1.00
N GLY A 133 8.71 -2.26 -1.83
CA GLY A 133 7.59 -1.59 -2.47
C GLY A 133 6.77 -2.50 -3.34
N TRP A 134 7.42 -3.32 -4.19
CA TRP A 134 6.74 -4.30 -5.03
C TRP A 134 6.02 -5.37 -4.21
N LEU A 135 6.60 -5.78 -3.08
CA LEU A 135 5.96 -6.75 -2.18
C LEU A 135 4.74 -6.15 -1.47
N ALA A 136 4.79 -4.86 -1.14
CA ALA A 136 3.65 -4.17 -0.52
C ALA A 136 2.44 -4.09 -1.45
N LEU A 137 2.66 -4.02 -2.75
CA LEU A 137 1.59 -3.88 -3.75
C LEU A 137 0.56 -5.00 -3.68
N PRO A 138 0.93 -6.30 -3.77
CA PRO A 138 -0.06 -7.36 -3.66
C PRO A 138 -0.74 -7.39 -2.29
N PHE A 139 -0.04 -7.06 -1.22
CA PHE A 139 -0.66 -7.01 0.10
C PHE A 139 -1.74 -5.92 0.19
N SER A 140 -1.49 -4.73 -0.37
CA SER A 140 -2.49 -3.66 -0.42
C SER A 140 -3.71 -4.07 -1.24
N ILE A 141 -3.50 -4.68 -2.40
CA ILE A 141 -4.58 -5.13 -3.26
C ILE A 141 -5.39 -6.24 -2.60
N LEU A 142 -4.73 -7.22 -1.99
CA LEU A 142 -5.40 -8.30 -1.27
C LEU A 142 -6.21 -7.75 -0.09
N THR A 143 -5.67 -6.78 0.63
CA THR A 143 -6.39 -6.10 1.71
C THR A 143 -7.67 -5.45 1.18
N GLY A 144 -7.57 -4.74 0.07
CA GLY A 144 -8.73 -4.13 -0.59
C GLY A 144 -9.80 -5.16 -0.94
N PHE A 145 -9.39 -6.30 -1.51
CA PHE A 145 -10.32 -7.38 -1.84
C PHE A 145 -10.94 -8.01 -0.59
N CYS A 146 -10.16 -8.20 0.48
CA CYS A 146 -10.69 -8.74 1.73
C CYS A 146 -11.82 -7.88 2.28
N PHE A 147 -11.61 -6.56 2.34
CA PHE A 147 -12.65 -5.66 2.83
C PHE A 147 -13.82 -5.54 1.85
N LEU A 148 -13.56 -5.59 0.55
CA LEU A 148 -14.62 -5.57 -0.45
C LEU A 148 -15.50 -6.82 -0.35
N LEU A 149 -14.90 -8.00 -0.24
CA LEU A 149 -15.64 -9.25 -0.10
C LEU A 149 -16.42 -9.28 1.21
N ALA A 150 -15.84 -8.81 2.30
CA ALA A 150 -16.54 -8.69 3.57
C ALA A 150 -17.76 -7.76 3.45
N ASP A 151 -17.61 -6.63 2.77
CA ASP A 151 -18.70 -5.69 2.53
C ASP A 151 -19.80 -6.32 1.66
N MET A 152 -19.42 -7.03 0.59
CA MET A 152 -20.36 -7.74 -0.27
C MET A 152 -21.15 -8.80 0.49
N ILE A 153 -20.51 -9.52 1.41
CA ILE A 153 -21.15 -10.51 2.26
C ILE A 153 -22.18 -9.81 3.17
N VAL A 154 -21.84 -8.68 3.75
CA VAL A 154 -22.75 -7.89 4.59
C VAL A 154 -23.96 -7.43 3.77
N GLN A 155 -23.73 -6.87 2.59
CA GLN A 155 -24.81 -6.41 1.72
C GLN A 155 -25.71 -7.55 1.28
N GLY A 156 -25.13 -8.71 0.93
CA GLY A 156 -25.88 -9.91 0.59
C GLY A 156 -26.74 -10.39 1.74
N THR A 157 -26.21 -10.39 2.94
CA THR A 157 -26.95 -10.76 4.15
C THR A 157 -28.07 -9.76 4.43
N ASP A 158 -27.81 -8.49 4.32
CA ASP A 158 -28.83 -7.44 4.52
C ASP A 158 -29.93 -7.52 3.47
N ALA A 159 -29.57 -7.79 2.22
CA ALA A 159 -30.56 -7.96 1.13
C ALA A 159 -31.46 -9.17 1.40
N ILE A 160 -30.87 -10.28 1.85
CA ILE A 160 -31.63 -11.49 2.20
C ILE A 160 -32.55 -11.23 3.40
N SER A 161 -32.02 -10.60 4.44
CA SER A 161 -32.81 -10.30 5.64
C SER A 161 -33.86 -9.22 5.42
N GLY A 162 -33.69 -8.39 4.38
CA GLY A 162 -34.69 -7.41 3.98
C GLY A 162 -35.91 -7.98 3.29
N PHE A 163 -35.88 -9.23 2.83
CA PHE A 163 -37.01 -9.90 2.25
C PHE A 163 -37.99 -10.34 3.35
N PRO A 164 -39.32 -10.24 3.10
CA PRO A 164 -40.30 -10.60 4.12
C PRO A 164 -40.25 -12.08 4.54
N VAL A 165 -39.66 -12.90 3.71
CA VAL A 165 -39.52 -14.33 4.00
C VAL A 165 -38.45 -14.62 5.07
N CYS A 166 -37.51 -13.73 5.24
CA CYS A 166 -36.33 -14.02 6.03
C CYS A 166 -36.50 -13.76 7.52
N LEU A 167 -37.47 -13.09 7.95
CA LEU A 167 -37.75 -12.95 9.39
C LEU A 167 -36.58 -12.53 10.23
#